data_9f92a14cd39f2372dd462b469457ba15
#
_entry.id   9f92a14cd39f2372dd462b469457ba15
#
_cell.length_a   1.000
_cell.length_b   1.000
_cell.length_c   1.000
_cell.angle_alpha   90.00
_cell.angle_beta   90.00
_cell.angle_gamma   90.00
#
_symmetry.space_group_name_H-M   'P 1'
#
loop_
_entity.id
_entity.type
_entity.pdbx_description
1 polymer ?
#
loop_
_entity_poly.entity_id
_entity_poly.type
_entity_poly.pdbx_seq_one_letter_code
_entity_poly.pdbx_strand_id
1 'polypeptide(L)'
;DLHKAIRRQRQMCIRDRGVTSAFAQNESDTVSAEKNNVTLAKDVYPQQENGDLYHGLTRKLTFDRMVPPYGLEVTYDKTTHIIFPSAVRYVDLGSPNLVAGKADGAENVIRVKAVVKNFRDETNMSVITESGSFYTVNVKYADEPLLLNVEMKDFIHDGNKVNRPNNALDIYLEELGCESPKLVQLINKSIHKENRRHVKHIGSKAFGIQYLLRGIYTHNGLLYFHTQIRNSSNVPFEVDFVTFKIVDKKVMKRTAIQEQVIFPLRAYNYATVVADNKEERTVFTLDKFTIPADKVLVVELNEKSGGRHQSFIVENEDIVRARVINELKVK
;
A
#
# COMPACT_ATOMS: atom_id res chain seq x y z
N ASP A 1 -20.43 -3.94 -18.65
CA ASP A 1 -19.21 -4.58 -19.21
C ASP A 1 -17.94 -4.35 -18.38
N LEU A 2 -17.99 -3.46 -17.38
CA LEU A 2 -16.86 -3.22 -16.43
C LEU A 2 -16.58 -4.45 -15.55
N HIS A 3 -17.61 -5.20 -15.20
CA HIS A 3 -17.50 -6.43 -14.38
C HIS A 3 -16.80 -7.61 -15.07
N LYS A 4 -16.74 -7.63 -16.40
CA LYS A 4 -16.02 -8.68 -17.16
C LYS A 4 -14.52 -8.46 -17.24
N ALA A 5 -14.07 -7.20 -17.22
CA ALA A 5 -12.64 -6.85 -17.22
C ALA A 5 -11.96 -7.18 -15.89
N ILE A 6 -12.65 -6.94 -14.77
CA ILE A 6 -12.17 -7.21 -13.40
C ILE A 6 -11.98 -8.72 -13.15
N ARG A 7 -12.85 -9.58 -13.72
CA ARG A 7 -12.69 -11.04 -13.59
C ARG A 7 -11.47 -11.60 -14.35
N ARG A 8 -11.05 -10.97 -15.45
CA ARG A 8 -9.88 -11.43 -16.22
C ARG A 8 -8.56 -11.08 -15.54
N GLN A 9 -8.49 -9.97 -14.82
CA GLN A 9 -7.28 -9.60 -14.06
C GLN A 9 -7.04 -10.50 -12.85
N ARG A 10 -8.09 -10.97 -12.17
CA ARG A 10 -7.96 -11.95 -11.07
C ARG A 10 -7.41 -13.31 -11.50
N GLN A 11 -7.58 -13.70 -12.76
CA GLN A 11 -7.05 -14.97 -13.29
C GLN A 11 -5.55 -14.89 -13.69
N MET A 12 -5.01 -13.72 -13.97
CA MET A 12 -3.59 -13.59 -14.36
C MET A 12 -2.62 -13.69 -13.17
N CYS A 13 -2.98 -13.22 -11.99
CA CYS A 13 -2.12 -13.32 -10.80
C CYS A 13 -2.04 -14.73 -10.20
N ILE A 14 -2.98 -15.64 -10.56
CA ILE A 14 -3.01 -17.02 -10.06
C ILE A 14 -2.29 -18.01 -11.00
N ARG A 15 -1.96 -17.60 -12.25
CA ARG A 15 -1.56 -18.52 -13.32
C ARG A 15 -0.07 -18.80 -13.41
N ASP A 16 0.78 -18.10 -12.68
CA ASP A 16 2.25 -18.28 -12.77
C ASP A 16 2.87 -19.19 -11.71
N ARG A 17 2.05 -19.92 -10.94
CA ARG A 17 2.54 -21.01 -10.12
C ARG A 17 1.95 -22.33 -10.63
N GLY A 18 2.65 -22.93 -11.60
CA GLY A 18 2.32 -24.22 -12.15
C GLY A 18 2.29 -25.31 -11.09
N VAL A 19 1.10 -25.87 -10.86
CA VAL A 19 0.94 -27.23 -10.33
C VAL A 19 0.01 -27.95 -11.28
N THR A 20 0.60 -28.79 -12.11
CA THR A 20 -0.13 -29.75 -12.95
C THR A 20 -0.73 -30.82 -12.05
N SER A 21 -2.05 -30.82 -11.89
CA SER A 21 -2.79 -31.96 -11.39
C SER A 21 -3.30 -32.79 -12.57
N ALA A 22 -2.70 -33.94 -12.77
CA ALA A 22 -3.21 -34.98 -13.68
C ALA A 22 -4.40 -35.70 -13.02
N PHE A 23 -5.55 -35.65 -13.67
CA PHE A 23 -6.66 -36.56 -13.38
C PHE A 23 -6.39 -37.88 -14.09
N ALA A 24 -6.28 -38.97 -13.33
CA ALA A 24 -6.39 -40.34 -13.86
C ALA A 24 -7.69 -40.96 -13.36
N GLN A 25 -8.44 -41.47 -14.32
CA GLN A 25 -9.67 -42.22 -14.11
C GLN A 25 -9.42 -43.60 -13.57
N ASN A 26 -10.38 -44.11 -12.82
CA ASN A 26 -10.47 -45.43 -12.23
C ASN A 26 -10.38 -46.57 -13.25
N GLU A 27 -9.63 -47.58 -12.92
CA GLU A 27 -9.97 -48.97 -13.18
C GLU A 27 -9.64 -49.81 -11.95
N SER A 28 -10.60 -50.68 -11.61
CA SER A 28 -10.60 -51.58 -10.52
C SER A 28 -9.71 -52.81 -10.82
N ASP A 29 -8.77 -53.10 -9.94
CA ASP A 29 -8.30 -54.47 -9.78
C ASP A 29 -7.89 -54.76 -8.33
N THR A 30 -8.49 -55.81 -7.81
CA THR A 30 -8.30 -56.44 -6.52
C THR A 30 -6.95 -57.14 -6.48
N VAL A 31 -6.04 -56.73 -5.58
CA VAL A 31 -4.95 -57.60 -5.12
C VAL A 31 -4.70 -57.39 -3.63
N SER A 32 -4.67 -58.51 -2.95
CA SER A 32 -4.42 -58.85 -1.57
C SER A 32 -3.49 -57.97 -0.73
N ALA A 33 -3.90 -57.86 0.52
CA ALA A 33 -3.23 -57.20 1.62
C ALA A 33 -1.87 -57.80 1.95
N GLU A 34 -0.82 -56.97 1.87
CA GLU A 34 0.38 -57.14 2.67
C GLU A 34 0.47 -56.00 3.71
N LYS A 35 0.50 -56.41 4.98
CA LYS A 35 0.65 -55.58 6.14
C LYS A 35 2.05 -55.00 6.19
N ASN A 36 2.27 -53.80 5.66
CA ASN A 36 3.42 -53.00 6.02
C ASN A 36 3.07 -52.09 7.19
N ASN A 37 3.56 -52.48 8.38
CA ASN A 37 3.55 -51.63 9.55
C ASN A 37 4.40 -50.39 9.30
N VAL A 38 3.81 -49.33 8.78
CA VAL A 38 4.39 -48.01 8.88
C VAL A 38 4.06 -47.49 10.28
N THR A 39 5.08 -47.58 11.15
CA THR A 39 5.06 -46.94 12.46
C THR A 39 5.01 -45.41 12.22
N LEU A 40 3.81 -44.87 12.14
CA LEU A 40 3.62 -43.43 12.24
C LEU A 40 4.14 -43.01 13.62
N ALA A 41 5.23 -42.22 13.63
CA ALA A 41 5.70 -41.56 14.82
C ALA A 41 4.50 -40.89 15.48
N LYS A 42 4.15 -41.39 16.65
CA LYS A 42 3.14 -40.77 17.51
C LYS A 42 3.72 -39.44 18.03
N ASP A 43 3.60 -38.38 17.25
CA ASP A 43 3.58 -37.04 17.84
C ASP A 43 2.30 -36.94 18.63
N VAL A 44 2.43 -37.29 19.91
CA VAL A 44 1.37 -37.18 20.90
C VAL A 44 1.07 -35.71 21.06
N TYR A 45 0.07 -35.23 20.31
CA TYR A 45 -0.56 -33.97 20.64
C TYR A 45 -1.22 -34.12 22.01
N PRO A 46 -0.95 -33.24 22.98
CA PRO A 46 -1.70 -33.26 24.24
C PRO A 46 -3.17 -33.12 23.88
N GLN A 47 -3.95 -34.15 24.21
CA GLN A 47 -5.40 -34.09 24.08
C GLN A 47 -5.91 -33.06 25.09
N GLN A 48 -6.28 -31.87 24.59
CA GLN A 48 -7.15 -31.00 25.35
C GLN A 48 -8.53 -31.62 25.36
N GLU A 49 -9.02 -31.96 26.56
CA GLU A 49 -10.35 -32.50 26.81
C GLU A 49 -11.50 -31.51 26.57
N ASN A 50 -11.40 -30.66 25.57
CA ASN A 50 -12.49 -29.79 25.13
C ASN A 50 -12.73 -30.05 23.66
N GLY A 51 -13.91 -30.52 23.35
CA GLY A 51 -14.40 -31.05 22.09
C GLY A 51 -13.76 -30.42 20.85
N ASP A 52 -13.38 -31.31 19.96
CA ASP A 52 -12.75 -30.99 18.69
C ASP A 52 -13.58 -29.94 17.93
N LEU A 53 -13.10 -28.70 17.94
CA LEU A 53 -13.76 -27.57 17.27
C LEU A 53 -13.67 -27.68 15.73
N TYR A 54 -12.82 -28.56 15.21
CA TYR A 54 -12.56 -28.70 13.79
C TYR A 54 -12.86 -30.12 13.31
N HIS A 55 -13.74 -30.21 12.31
CA HIS A 55 -14.01 -31.46 11.60
C HIS A 55 -13.02 -31.62 10.43
N GLY A 56 -11.95 -32.37 10.63
CA GLY A 56 -10.99 -32.69 9.59
C GLY A 56 -9.53 -32.50 9.98
N LEU A 57 -8.63 -32.77 9.02
CA LEU A 57 -7.19 -32.61 9.21
C LEU A 57 -6.83 -31.13 9.11
N THR A 58 -6.50 -30.52 10.25
CA THR A 58 -6.04 -29.12 10.33
C THR A 58 -4.58 -29.03 10.70
N ARG A 59 -3.85 -28.13 10.05
CA ARG A 59 -2.48 -27.82 10.43
C ARG A 59 -2.49 -26.84 11.60
N LYS A 60 -1.83 -27.19 12.70
CA LYS A 60 -1.72 -26.31 13.87
C LYS A 60 -0.97 -25.03 13.51
N LEU A 61 -1.53 -23.90 13.89
CA LEU A 61 -0.84 -22.61 13.84
C LEU A 61 0.14 -22.49 15.00
N THR A 62 1.35 -22.04 14.73
CA THR A 62 2.41 -21.85 15.71
C THR A 62 2.47 -20.39 16.17
N PHE A 63 2.82 -20.12 17.43
CA PHE A 63 2.87 -18.78 17.99
C PHE A 63 3.91 -17.87 17.30
N ASP A 64 4.96 -18.43 16.71
CA ASP A 64 5.95 -17.69 15.94
C ASP A 64 5.39 -17.01 14.68
N ARG A 65 4.19 -17.44 14.25
CA ARG A 65 3.45 -16.85 13.12
C ARG A 65 2.27 -15.98 13.56
N MET A 66 2.06 -15.81 14.84
CA MET A 66 0.99 -14.97 15.37
C MET A 66 1.43 -13.50 15.38
N VAL A 67 0.58 -12.61 14.88
CA VAL A 67 0.72 -11.17 15.13
C VAL A 67 0.15 -10.91 16.52
N PRO A 68 0.97 -10.52 17.52
CA PRO A 68 0.47 -10.31 18.86
C PRO A 68 -0.50 -9.13 18.88
N PRO A 69 -1.72 -9.30 19.42
CA PRO A 69 -2.69 -8.22 19.54
C PRO A 69 -2.30 -7.25 20.65
N TYR A 70 -2.68 -5.98 20.48
CA TYR A 70 -2.66 -4.98 21.55
C TYR A 70 -3.90 -5.14 22.42
N GLY A 71 -3.80 -4.84 23.71
CA GLY A 71 -4.95 -4.75 24.59
C GLY A 71 -5.53 -3.33 24.56
N LEU A 72 -6.85 -3.21 24.44
CA LEU A 72 -7.57 -1.94 24.48
C LEU A 72 -8.80 -2.07 25.36
N GLU A 73 -9.00 -1.08 26.22
CA GLU A 73 -10.23 -0.93 26.99
C GLU A 73 -11.08 0.17 26.38
N VAL A 74 -12.39 -0.09 26.26
CA VAL A 74 -13.37 0.87 25.76
C VAL A 74 -14.55 0.97 26.69
N THR A 75 -15.24 2.10 26.69
CA THR A 75 -16.43 2.34 27.49
C THR A 75 -17.57 2.90 26.66
N TYR A 76 -18.77 2.85 27.21
CA TYR A 76 -19.97 3.43 26.59
C TYR A 76 -19.98 4.95 26.66
N ASP A 77 -19.46 5.56 27.72
CA ASP A 77 -19.63 6.99 27.99
C ASP A 77 -18.47 7.86 27.47
N LYS A 78 -17.31 7.24 27.12
CA LYS A 78 -16.13 7.96 26.59
C LYS A 78 -15.70 7.34 25.25
N THR A 79 -15.05 8.11 24.42
CA THR A 79 -14.47 7.67 23.13
C THR A 79 -12.97 7.49 23.29
N THR A 80 -12.47 6.35 22.86
CA THR A 80 -11.04 6.09 22.77
C THR A 80 -10.54 6.45 21.38
N HIS A 81 -9.43 7.19 21.30
CA HIS A 81 -8.78 7.58 20.05
C HIS A 81 -7.48 6.80 19.87
N ILE A 82 -7.30 6.24 18.68
CA ILE A 82 -6.09 5.53 18.31
C ILE A 82 -5.47 6.26 17.13
N ILE A 83 -4.23 6.74 17.31
CA ILE A 83 -3.48 7.51 16.33
C ILE A 83 -2.47 6.55 15.67
N PHE A 84 -2.59 6.37 14.36
CA PHE A 84 -1.70 5.51 13.58
C PHE A 84 -0.60 6.34 12.88
N PRO A 85 0.55 5.72 12.55
CA PRO A 85 1.66 6.42 11.86
C PRO A 85 1.33 6.86 10.43
N SER A 86 0.32 6.25 9.81
CA SER A 86 -0.16 6.60 8.47
C SER A 86 -1.68 6.52 8.38
N ALA A 87 -2.26 7.07 7.33
CA ALA A 87 -3.70 7.06 7.10
C ALA A 87 -4.28 5.64 7.20
N VAL A 88 -5.44 5.53 7.82
CA VAL A 88 -6.14 4.25 7.98
C VAL A 88 -6.97 3.98 6.73
N ARG A 89 -6.76 2.81 6.14
CA ARG A 89 -7.47 2.36 4.96
C ARG A 89 -8.71 1.52 5.31
N TYR A 90 -8.54 0.60 6.23
CA TYR A 90 -9.56 -0.39 6.58
C TYR A 90 -9.62 -0.62 8.08
N VAL A 91 -10.83 -0.78 8.60
CA VAL A 91 -11.11 -1.15 10.00
C VAL A 91 -12.15 -2.26 9.97
N ASP A 92 -11.87 -3.33 10.69
CA ASP A 92 -12.78 -4.45 10.90
C ASP A 92 -13.03 -4.64 12.40
N LEU A 93 -14.30 -4.79 12.76
CA LEU A 93 -14.75 -4.98 14.15
C LEU A 93 -15.30 -6.39 14.32
N GLY A 94 -14.75 -7.13 15.27
CA GLY A 94 -15.16 -8.50 15.54
C GLY A 94 -16.53 -8.63 16.22
N SER A 95 -17.13 -7.54 16.69
CA SER A 95 -18.40 -7.56 17.40
C SER A 95 -19.23 -6.30 17.12
N PRO A 96 -20.57 -6.41 17.02
CA PRO A 96 -21.47 -5.27 16.94
C PRO A 96 -21.54 -4.44 18.22
N ASN A 97 -20.92 -4.91 19.32
CA ASN A 97 -20.82 -4.16 20.58
C ASN A 97 -19.87 -2.95 20.50
N LEU A 98 -19.12 -2.84 19.40
CA LEU A 98 -18.20 -1.74 19.13
C LEU A 98 -18.69 -0.89 17.96
N VAL A 99 -18.38 0.39 18.03
CA VAL A 99 -18.43 1.29 16.89
C VAL A 99 -17.08 1.95 16.71
N ALA A 100 -16.59 1.99 15.48
CA ALA A 100 -15.38 2.71 15.12
C ALA A 100 -15.59 3.52 13.87
N GLY A 101 -14.84 4.62 13.75
CA GLY A 101 -14.85 5.48 12.57
C GLY A 101 -13.62 6.37 12.54
N LYS A 102 -13.26 6.83 11.36
CA LYS A 102 -12.21 7.83 11.20
C LYS A 102 -12.63 9.15 11.87
N ALA A 103 -11.68 9.86 12.43
CA ALA A 103 -11.92 11.21 12.90
C ALA A 103 -12.02 12.17 11.71
N ASP A 104 -12.94 13.14 11.77
CA ASP A 104 -13.14 14.10 10.71
C ASP A 104 -11.88 14.94 10.49
N GLY A 105 -11.38 14.96 9.25
CA GLY A 105 -10.16 15.68 8.89
C GLY A 105 -8.85 15.06 9.37
N ALA A 106 -8.88 13.86 9.99
CA ALA A 106 -7.69 13.14 10.45
C ALA A 106 -7.73 11.67 9.99
N GLU A 107 -7.19 11.41 8.81
CA GLU A 107 -7.21 10.10 8.15
C GLU A 107 -6.46 9.01 8.92
N ASN A 108 -5.57 9.38 9.83
CA ASN A 108 -4.76 8.47 10.63
C ASN A 108 -5.29 8.27 12.06
N VAL A 109 -6.47 8.78 12.38
CA VAL A 109 -7.06 8.68 13.71
C VAL A 109 -8.36 7.89 13.64
N ILE A 110 -8.46 6.82 14.44
CA ILE A 110 -9.69 6.05 14.62
C ILE A 110 -10.28 6.34 15.99
N ARG A 111 -11.57 6.62 15.99
CA ARG A 111 -12.41 6.74 17.19
C ARG A 111 -13.07 5.40 17.44
N VAL A 112 -12.93 4.85 18.65
CA VAL A 112 -13.56 3.58 19.04
C VAL A 112 -14.38 3.82 20.31
N LYS A 113 -15.56 3.21 20.35
CA LYS A 113 -16.48 3.31 21.49
C LYS A 113 -17.32 2.04 21.64
N ALA A 114 -17.67 1.69 22.86
CA ALA A 114 -18.66 0.66 23.12
C ALA A 114 -20.08 1.15 22.79
N VAL A 115 -20.88 0.33 22.11
CA VAL A 115 -22.29 0.61 21.83
C VAL A 115 -23.19 0.05 22.95
N VAL A 116 -22.72 -1.01 23.61
CA VAL A 116 -23.41 -1.68 24.71
C VAL A 116 -22.59 -1.56 25.99
N LYS A 117 -23.24 -1.24 27.12
CA LYS A 117 -22.59 -1.23 28.44
C LYS A 117 -22.31 -2.66 28.92
N ASN A 118 -21.18 -2.83 29.58
CA ASN A 118 -20.83 -4.08 30.29
C ASN A 118 -20.87 -5.34 29.44
N PHE A 119 -20.46 -5.28 28.16
CA PHE A 119 -20.29 -6.51 27.42
C PHE A 119 -19.17 -7.36 28.05
N ARG A 120 -19.44 -8.67 28.22
CA ARG A 120 -18.56 -9.56 28.98
C ARG A 120 -17.46 -10.18 28.15
N ASP A 121 -17.75 -10.44 26.87
CA ASP A 121 -16.85 -11.19 26.00
C ASP A 121 -15.80 -10.26 25.39
N GLU A 122 -14.54 -10.67 25.48
CA GLU A 122 -13.47 -10.02 24.72
C GLU A 122 -13.76 -10.12 23.23
N THR A 123 -13.56 -9.04 22.52
CA THR A 123 -13.67 -9.00 21.06
C THR A 123 -12.38 -8.47 20.46
N ASN A 124 -12.33 -8.38 19.14
CA ASN A 124 -11.16 -7.87 18.46
C ASN A 124 -11.50 -6.75 17.46
N MET A 125 -10.47 -6.02 17.10
CA MET A 125 -10.49 -5.04 16.03
C MET A 125 -9.22 -5.19 15.20
N SER A 126 -9.33 -5.14 13.88
CA SER A 126 -8.20 -5.15 12.97
C SER A 126 -8.16 -3.87 12.15
N VAL A 127 -6.97 -3.32 11.96
CA VAL A 127 -6.76 -2.07 11.23
C VAL A 127 -5.66 -2.25 10.20
N ILE A 128 -5.91 -1.80 8.97
CA ILE A 128 -4.92 -1.75 7.88
C ILE A 128 -4.69 -0.28 7.52
N THR A 129 -3.43 0.11 7.47
CA THR A 129 -3.03 1.46 7.07
C THR A 129 -2.61 1.53 5.59
N GLU A 130 -2.56 2.73 5.04
CA GLU A 130 -2.09 2.99 3.67
C GLU A 130 -0.63 2.54 3.43
N SER A 131 0.18 2.52 4.50
CA SER A 131 1.55 1.97 4.45
C SER A 131 1.60 0.43 4.40
N GLY A 132 0.45 -0.26 4.45
CA GLY A 132 0.36 -1.71 4.49
C GLY A 132 0.68 -2.32 5.86
N SER A 133 0.67 -1.54 6.92
CA SER A 133 0.84 -2.07 8.28
C SER A 133 -0.48 -2.62 8.79
N PHE A 134 -0.44 -3.82 9.37
CA PHE A 134 -1.57 -4.50 9.98
C PHE A 134 -1.46 -4.44 11.49
N TYR A 135 -2.51 -3.96 12.13
CA TYR A 135 -2.64 -3.88 13.59
C TYR A 135 -3.82 -4.71 14.02
N THR A 136 -3.63 -5.55 15.03
CA THR A 136 -4.71 -6.30 15.68
C THR A 136 -4.81 -5.90 17.14
N VAL A 137 -6.02 -5.73 17.61
CA VAL A 137 -6.32 -5.22 18.95
C VAL A 137 -7.39 -6.10 19.58
N ASN A 138 -7.13 -6.62 20.77
CA ASN A 138 -8.14 -7.25 21.61
C ASN A 138 -8.83 -6.17 22.44
N VAL A 139 -10.13 -6.14 22.42
CA VAL A 139 -10.94 -5.08 23.02
C VAL A 139 -11.83 -5.64 24.11
N LYS A 140 -11.75 -5.01 25.29
CA LYS A 140 -12.60 -5.30 26.46
C LYS A 140 -13.38 -4.06 26.87
N TYR A 141 -14.50 -4.29 27.54
CA TYR A 141 -15.23 -3.23 28.19
C TYR A 141 -14.59 -2.92 29.56
N ALA A 142 -14.46 -1.63 29.86
CA ALA A 142 -14.14 -1.13 31.17
C ALA A 142 -14.98 0.12 31.48
N ASP A 143 -15.51 0.24 32.68
CA ASP A 143 -16.27 1.43 33.07
C ASP A 143 -15.37 2.68 33.08
N GLU A 144 -14.12 2.52 33.49
CA GLU A 144 -13.11 3.57 33.50
C GLU A 144 -11.83 3.08 32.80
N PRO A 145 -11.74 3.22 31.45
CA PRO A 145 -10.53 2.86 30.72
C PRO A 145 -9.35 3.73 31.16
N LEU A 146 -8.20 3.10 31.34
CA LEU A 146 -6.96 3.80 31.69
C LEU A 146 -6.45 4.69 30.56
N LEU A 147 -6.63 4.26 29.31
CA LEU A 147 -6.11 4.94 28.12
C LEU A 147 -7.24 5.34 27.18
N LEU A 148 -7.44 6.64 27.01
CA LEU A 148 -8.42 7.19 26.05
C LEU A 148 -7.77 7.70 24.76
N ASN A 149 -6.45 7.92 24.77
CA ASN A 149 -5.70 8.34 23.59
C ASN A 149 -4.45 7.48 23.49
N VAL A 150 -4.35 6.71 22.39
CA VAL A 150 -3.27 5.75 22.16
C VAL A 150 -2.57 6.09 20.86
N GLU A 151 -1.25 6.24 20.91
CA GLU A 151 -0.41 6.41 19.74
C GLU A 151 0.23 5.07 19.39
N MET A 152 -0.05 4.56 18.18
CA MET A 152 0.57 3.36 17.64
C MET A 152 1.89 3.75 16.99
N LYS A 153 3.01 3.33 17.58
CA LYS A 153 4.32 3.54 16.98
C LYS A 153 4.62 2.45 15.97
N ASP A 154 5.27 2.83 14.89
CA ASP A 154 5.90 1.83 14.03
C ASP A 154 7.04 1.17 14.80
N PHE A 155 6.96 -0.14 14.96
CA PHE A 155 8.02 -0.96 15.60
C PHE A 155 9.39 -0.87 14.90
N ILE A 156 9.52 -0.06 13.87
CA ILE A 156 10.73 0.10 13.04
C ILE A 156 11.77 1.01 13.69
N HIS A 157 11.43 1.80 14.71
CA HIS A 157 12.28 2.91 15.16
C HIS A 157 12.93 2.78 16.55
N ASP A 158 12.64 1.76 17.33
CA ASP A 158 13.46 1.52 18.51
C ASP A 158 14.67 0.66 18.11
N GLY A 159 15.86 1.25 18.21
CA GLY A 159 17.15 0.63 17.90
C GLY A 159 17.52 -0.60 18.74
N ASN A 160 16.62 -1.15 19.49
CA ASN A 160 16.69 -2.45 20.12
C ASN A 160 16.24 -3.49 19.11
N LYS A 161 17.14 -4.44 18.82
CA LYS A 161 16.88 -5.65 18.05
C LYS A 161 15.68 -6.40 18.61
N VAL A 162 14.49 -5.94 18.28
CA VAL A 162 13.31 -6.78 18.37
C VAL A 162 13.46 -7.76 17.22
N ASN A 163 13.72 -9.04 17.54
CA ASN A 163 13.51 -10.13 16.63
C ASN A 163 12.10 -9.94 16.10
N ARG A 164 11.99 -9.36 14.91
CA ARG A 164 10.72 -9.36 14.22
C ARG A 164 10.36 -10.82 14.04
N PRO A 165 9.22 -11.27 14.57
CA PRO A 165 8.62 -12.43 13.95
C PRO A 165 8.56 -12.07 12.46
N ASN A 166 8.90 -13.00 11.58
CA ASN A 166 8.87 -12.84 10.11
C ASN A 166 7.43 -12.62 9.57
N ASN A 167 6.61 -11.98 10.34
CA ASN A 167 5.19 -11.69 10.12
C ASN A 167 4.97 -10.30 9.53
N ALA A 168 5.88 -9.85 8.70
CA ALA A 168 5.48 -8.88 7.70
C ALA A 168 4.54 -9.65 6.75
N LEU A 169 3.29 -9.78 7.14
CA LEU A 169 2.22 -10.14 6.23
C LEU A 169 2.24 -9.08 5.14
N ASP A 170 2.64 -9.51 3.94
CA ASP A 170 2.56 -8.65 2.78
C ASP A 170 1.08 -8.45 2.48
N ILE A 171 0.56 -7.28 2.86
CA ILE A 171 -0.80 -6.88 2.54
C ILE A 171 -0.76 -6.30 1.14
N TYR A 172 -1.50 -6.93 0.24
CA TYR A 172 -1.66 -6.49 -1.13
C TYR A 172 -2.87 -5.59 -1.23
N LEU A 173 -2.70 -4.41 -1.78
CA LEU A 173 -3.78 -3.46 -2.07
C LEU A 173 -4.08 -3.53 -3.56
N GLU A 174 -5.37 -3.62 -3.92
CA GLU A 174 -5.82 -3.83 -5.31
C GLU A 174 -5.22 -2.80 -6.28
N GLU A 175 -5.09 -1.54 -5.87
CA GLU A 175 -4.52 -0.48 -6.71
C GLU A 175 -3.01 -0.59 -6.95
N LEU A 176 -2.30 -1.40 -6.16
CA LEU A 176 -0.86 -1.66 -6.34
C LEU A 176 -0.60 -2.98 -7.07
N GLY A 177 -1.66 -3.63 -7.59
CA GLY A 177 -1.57 -4.90 -8.29
C GLY A 177 -1.05 -6.03 -7.39
N CYS A 178 0.10 -6.60 -7.75
CA CYS A 178 0.71 -7.70 -7.00
C CYS A 178 1.78 -7.22 -6.00
N GLU A 179 1.95 -5.89 -5.82
CA GLU A 179 2.99 -5.35 -4.97
C GLU A 179 2.49 -4.98 -3.58
N SER A 180 3.29 -5.26 -2.55
CA SER A 180 2.97 -4.80 -1.21
C SER A 180 3.22 -3.30 -1.06
N PRO A 181 2.36 -2.54 -0.35
CA PRO A 181 2.55 -1.12 -0.10
C PRO A 181 3.91 -0.81 0.52
N LYS A 182 4.41 -1.70 1.37
CA LYS A 182 5.71 -1.57 2.02
C LYS A 182 6.87 -1.65 1.01
N LEU A 183 6.79 -2.57 0.05
CA LEU A 183 7.81 -2.68 -1.00
C LEU A 183 7.79 -1.44 -1.89
N VAL A 184 6.60 -0.97 -2.29
CA VAL A 184 6.44 0.28 -3.06
C VAL A 184 7.04 1.48 -2.32
N GLN A 185 6.81 1.58 -1.02
CA GLN A 185 7.40 2.62 -0.18
C GLN A 185 8.93 2.53 -0.11
N LEU A 186 9.49 1.32 0.04
CA LEU A 186 10.94 1.09 0.04
C LEU A 186 11.57 1.46 -1.30
N ILE A 187 10.93 1.12 -2.42
CA ILE A 187 11.36 1.52 -3.77
C ILE A 187 11.39 3.03 -3.90
N ASN A 188 10.30 3.71 -3.55
CA ASN A 188 10.20 5.16 -3.60
C ASN A 188 11.30 5.84 -2.77
N LYS A 189 11.50 5.37 -1.54
CA LYS A 189 12.55 5.85 -0.63
C LYS A 189 13.95 5.63 -1.19
N SER A 190 14.19 4.46 -1.80
CA SER A 190 15.48 4.13 -2.42
C SER A 190 15.79 5.03 -3.61
N ILE A 191 14.83 5.24 -4.52
CA ILE A 191 14.96 6.16 -5.66
C ILE A 191 15.26 7.59 -5.18
N HIS A 192 14.50 8.05 -4.19
CA HIS A 192 14.69 9.38 -3.60
C HIS A 192 16.07 9.55 -2.95
N LYS A 193 16.54 8.55 -2.21
CA LYS A 193 17.85 8.55 -1.53
C LYS A 193 19.01 8.46 -2.52
N GLU A 194 18.92 7.60 -3.52
CA GLU A 194 19.96 7.43 -4.53
C GLU A 194 20.18 8.70 -5.36
N ASN A 195 19.14 9.48 -5.57
CA ASN A 195 19.17 10.81 -6.19
C ASN A 195 19.87 10.87 -7.54
N ARG A 196 19.89 9.80 -8.32
CA ARG A 196 20.52 9.77 -9.65
C ARG A 196 19.63 10.48 -10.66
N ARG A 197 20.25 11.26 -11.54
CA ARG A 197 19.58 11.88 -12.67
C ARG A 197 19.92 11.12 -13.94
N HIS A 198 18.97 10.31 -14.44
CA HIS A 198 19.08 9.54 -15.69
C HIS A 198 18.48 10.29 -16.86
N VAL A 199 17.39 10.99 -16.64
CA VAL A 199 16.73 11.85 -17.65
C VAL A 199 17.27 13.25 -17.52
N LYS A 200 17.86 13.79 -18.62
CA LYS A 200 18.51 15.10 -18.62
C LYS A 200 17.79 16.15 -19.45
N HIS A 201 16.95 15.72 -20.38
CA HIS A 201 16.33 16.55 -21.40
C HIS A 201 14.89 16.96 -21.09
N ILE A 202 14.27 16.41 -20.05
CA ILE A 202 12.86 16.67 -19.70
C ILE A 202 12.76 17.59 -18.49
N GLY A 203 12.05 18.70 -18.68
CA GLY A 203 11.80 19.69 -17.63
C GLY A 203 11.38 21.03 -18.21
N SER A 204 11.00 21.93 -17.31
CA SER A 204 10.67 23.31 -17.61
C SER A 204 11.35 24.27 -16.63
N LYS A 205 11.52 25.52 -17.07
CA LYS A 205 12.07 26.59 -16.24
C LYS A 205 11.42 27.92 -16.63
N ALA A 206 10.64 28.49 -15.73
CA ALA A 206 10.05 29.80 -15.89
C ALA A 206 9.84 30.45 -14.52
N PHE A 207 9.82 31.78 -14.44
CA PHE A 207 9.50 32.56 -13.25
C PHE A 207 10.35 32.21 -11.99
N GLY A 208 11.61 31.80 -12.18
CA GLY A 208 12.48 31.38 -11.08
C GLY A 208 12.23 29.96 -10.57
N ILE A 209 11.23 29.26 -11.13
CA ILE A 209 10.92 27.87 -10.80
C ILE A 209 11.43 26.97 -11.90
N GLN A 210 12.06 25.87 -11.52
CA GLN A 210 12.47 24.80 -12.41
C GLN A 210 11.83 23.49 -11.98
N TYR A 211 11.12 22.82 -12.90
CA TYR A 211 10.51 21.53 -12.67
C TYR A 211 11.14 20.50 -13.61
N LEU A 212 11.74 19.45 -13.07
CA LEU A 212 12.56 18.49 -13.80
C LEU A 212 12.06 17.07 -13.57
N LEU A 213 12.11 16.26 -14.61
CA LEU A 213 12.08 14.82 -14.51
C LEU A 213 13.53 14.29 -14.38
N ARG A 214 13.83 13.64 -13.26
CA ARG A 214 15.17 13.12 -12.98
C ARG A 214 15.36 11.69 -13.47
N GLY A 215 14.28 10.90 -13.46
CA GLY A 215 14.29 9.52 -13.91
C GLY A 215 12.91 8.89 -13.94
N ILE A 216 12.77 7.89 -14.77
CA ILE A 216 11.61 7.00 -14.82
C ILE A 216 12.13 5.59 -14.50
N TYR A 217 11.45 4.90 -13.60
CA TYR A 217 11.80 3.53 -13.22
C TYR A 217 10.57 2.64 -13.33
N THR A 218 10.77 1.35 -13.46
CA THR A 218 9.68 0.37 -13.52
C THR A 218 9.98 -0.86 -12.69
N HIS A 219 8.95 -1.40 -12.03
CA HIS A 219 8.98 -2.65 -11.28
C HIS A 219 7.58 -3.26 -11.26
N ASN A 220 7.46 -4.51 -11.69
CA ASN A 220 6.24 -5.34 -11.61
C ASN A 220 4.93 -4.62 -12.00
N GLY A 221 4.93 -3.92 -13.13
CA GLY A 221 3.73 -3.23 -13.60
C GLY A 221 3.48 -1.86 -12.99
N LEU A 222 4.40 -1.34 -12.18
CA LEU A 222 4.36 0.02 -11.66
C LEU A 222 5.45 0.89 -12.32
N LEU A 223 5.15 2.17 -12.47
CA LEU A 223 6.05 3.21 -12.96
C LEU A 223 6.34 4.20 -11.83
N TYR A 224 7.61 4.58 -11.71
CA TYR A 224 8.08 5.51 -10.68
C TYR A 224 8.70 6.72 -11.36
N PHE A 225 8.12 7.89 -11.15
CA PHE A 225 8.57 9.16 -11.70
C PHE A 225 9.29 9.96 -10.62
N HIS A 226 10.61 10.10 -10.75
CA HIS A 226 11.40 10.91 -9.85
C HIS A 226 11.47 12.34 -10.39
N THR A 227 10.78 13.26 -9.73
CA THR A 227 10.72 14.67 -10.10
C THR A 227 11.48 15.55 -9.10
N GLN A 228 11.84 16.75 -9.54
CA GLN A 228 12.50 17.77 -8.73
C GLN A 228 11.92 19.14 -9.05
N ILE A 229 11.58 19.88 -8.00
CA ILE A 229 11.22 21.28 -8.06
C ILE A 229 12.38 22.07 -7.46
N ARG A 230 12.88 23.07 -8.16
CA ARG A 230 13.89 24.02 -7.66
C ARG A 230 13.32 25.42 -7.74
N ASN A 231 13.24 26.07 -6.60
CA ASN A 231 12.87 27.47 -6.51
C ASN A 231 14.17 28.31 -6.40
N SER A 232 14.41 29.15 -7.41
CA SER A 232 15.54 30.10 -7.44
C SER A 232 15.10 31.53 -7.21
N SER A 233 13.85 31.73 -6.75
CA SER A 233 13.30 33.03 -6.38
C SER A 233 13.35 33.24 -4.87
N ASN A 234 13.17 34.47 -4.43
CA ASN A 234 13.09 34.83 -3.01
C ASN A 234 11.67 34.72 -2.43
N VAL A 235 10.74 34.13 -3.20
CA VAL A 235 9.34 33.92 -2.78
C VAL A 235 9.09 32.42 -2.72
N PRO A 236 8.60 31.87 -1.62
CA PRO A 236 8.23 30.45 -1.53
C PRO A 236 7.27 30.06 -2.65
N PHE A 237 7.39 28.83 -3.12
CA PHE A 237 6.51 28.24 -4.11
C PHE A 237 5.58 27.25 -3.41
N GLU A 238 4.30 27.57 -3.34
CA GLU A 238 3.27 26.71 -2.74
C GLU A 238 2.70 25.82 -3.83
N VAL A 239 2.87 24.52 -3.68
CA VAL A 239 2.32 23.52 -4.59
C VAL A 239 0.86 23.31 -4.28
N ASP A 240 0.00 23.51 -5.28
CA ASP A 240 -1.41 23.16 -5.20
C ASP A 240 -1.59 21.67 -5.52
N PHE A 241 -1.30 21.28 -6.76
CA PHE A 241 -1.33 19.90 -7.18
C PHE A 241 -0.38 19.63 -8.35
N VAL A 242 -0.06 18.35 -8.54
CA VAL A 242 0.66 17.83 -9.71
C VAL A 242 -0.29 16.94 -10.49
N THR A 243 -0.42 17.19 -11.79
CA THR A 243 -1.31 16.44 -12.68
C THR A 243 -0.52 15.68 -13.74
N PHE A 244 -0.94 14.47 -14.04
CA PHE A 244 -0.44 13.65 -15.12
C PHE A 244 -1.56 13.48 -16.14
N LYS A 245 -1.39 13.96 -17.39
CA LYS A 245 -2.43 13.93 -18.43
C LYS A 245 -1.87 13.39 -19.73
N ILE A 246 -2.54 12.42 -20.33
CA ILE A 246 -2.27 12.01 -21.71
C ILE A 246 -3.11 12.89 -22.62
N VAL A 247 -2.46 13.63 -23.51
CA VAL A 247 -3.08 14.57 -24.45
C VAL A 247 -2.59 14.35 -25.87
N ASP A 248 -3.34 14.79 -26.87
CA ASP A 248 -2.98 14.70 -28.28
C ASP A 248 -1.78 15.60 -28.59
N LYS A 249 -0.80 15.11 -29.37
CA LYS A 249 0.38 15.90 -29.85
C LYS A 249 -0.03 17.08 -30.71
N LYS A 250 -1.08 16.92 -31.51
CA LYS A 250 -1.59 17.97 -32.44
C LYS A 250 -3.03 18.28 -32.12
N VAL A 251 -3.27 19.47 -31.64
CA VAL A 251 -4.63 20.01 -31.48
C VAL A 251 -5.05 20.62 -32.82
N MET A 252 -5.94 19.96 -33.54
CA MET A 252 -6.61 20.59 -34.69
C MET A 252 -7.59 21.66 -34.17
N LYS A 253 -7.61 22.84 -34.79
CA LYS A 253 -8.34 24.07 -34.39
C LYS A 253 -9.84 23.92 -34.10
N ARG A 254 -10.45 22.73 -34.26
CA ARG A 254 -11.90 22.49 -34.07
C ARG A 254 -12.27 21.17 -33.41
N THR A 255 -11.33 20.48 -32.76
CA THR A 255 -11.63 19.18 -32.13
C THR A 255 -11.59 19.33 -30.62
N ALA A 256 -12.52 18.68 -29.90
CA ALA A 256 -12.48 18.57 -28.46
C ALA A 256 -11.19 17.85 -28.06
N ILE A 257 -10.43 18.44 -27.17
CA ILE A 257 -9.21 17.84 -26.63
C ILE A 257 -9.66 16.69 -25.72
N GLN A 258 -9.29 15.46 -26.07
CA GLN A 258 -9.45 14.32 -25.19
C GLN A 258 -8.26 14.26 -24.24
N GLU A 259 -8.50 14.62 -22.98
CA GLU A 259 -7.52 14.48 -21.90
C GLU A 259 -7.84 13.23 -21.09
N GLN A 260 -6.86 12.38 -20.89
CA GLN A 260 -6.95 11.27 -19.95
C GLN A 260 -6.07 11.59 -18.75
N VAL A 261 -6.68 11.86 -17.60
CA VAL A 261 -5.94 12.10 -16.34
C VAL A 261 -5.51 10.75 -15.74
N ILE A 262 -4.24 10.68 -15.35
CA ILE A 262 -3.67 9.55 -14.62
C ILE A 262 -3.41 10.02 -13.19
N PHE A 263 -3.97 9.29 -12.23
CA PHE A 263 -3.80 9.62 -10.81
C PHE A 263 -2.63 8.81 -10.23
N PRO A 264 -1.68 9.46 -9.55
CA PRO A 264 -0.63 8.75 -8.82
C PRO A 264 -1.24 7.87 -7.71
N LEU A 265 -0.79 6.62 -7.66
CA LEU A 265 -1.18 5.67 -6.62
C LEU A 265 -0.53 6.02 -5.28
N ARG A 266 0.73 6.49 -5.33
CA ARG A 266 1.52 6.92 -4.17
C ARG A 266 2.43 8.08 -4.55
N ALA A 267 2.75 8.90 -3.56
CA ALA A 267 3.76 9.95 -3.66
C ALA A 267 4.66 9.90 -2.42
N TYR A 268 5.95 9.81 -2.62
CA TYR A 268 6.94 9.85 -1.55
C TYR A 268 7.60 11.22 -1.51
N ASN A 269 7.68 11.81 -0.31
CA ASN A 269 8.19 13.17 -0.07
C ASN A 269 7.47 14.22 -0.93
N TYR A 270 6.13 14.21 -0.91
CA TYR A 270 5.33 15.20 -1.64
C TYR A 270 5.52 16.57 -1.00
N ALA A 271 6.19 17.46 -1.73
CA ALA A 271 6.43 18.82 -1.27
C ALA A 271 5.18 19.69 -1.49
N THR A 272 4.62 20.22 -0.42
CA THR A 272 3.53 21.22 -0.49
C THR A 272 4.05 22.66 -0.58
N VAL A 273 5.28 22.89 -0.10
CA VAL A 273 5.96 24.19 -0.17
C VAL A 273 7.43 23.98 -0.49
N VAL A 274 7.93 24.72 -1.47
CA VAL A 274 9.37 24.82 -1.76
C VAL A 274 9.85 26.20 -1.35
N ALA A 275 10.62 26.28 -0.29
CA ALA A 275 11.14 27.54 0.24
C ALA A 275 12.03 28.26 -0.81
N ASP A 276 12.28 29.54 -0.55
CA ASP A 276 13.18 30.36 -1.36
C ASP A 276 14.59 29.77 -1.46
N ASN A 277 15.14 29.77 -2.67
CA ASN A 277 16.46 29.22 -3.00
C ASN A 277 16.68 27.74 -2.56
N LYS A 278 15.60 26.95 -2.47
CA LYS A 278 15.61 25.53 -2.10
C LYS A 278 15.14 24.63 -3.24
N GLU A 279 15.40 23.36 -3.07
CA GLU A 279 14.90 22.31 -3.96
C GLU A 279 14.26 21.17 -3.18
N GLU A 280 13.20 20.63 -3.75
CA GLU A 280 12.49 19.47 -3.23
C GLU A 280 12.33 18.41 -4.31
N ARG A 281 12.30 17.15 -3.90
CA ARG A 281 12.18 16.02 -4.80
C ARG A 281 11.05 15.13 -4.36
N THR A 282 10.27 14.67 -5.33
CA THR A 282 9.13 13.77 -5.10
C THR A 282 9.27 12.56 -6.01
N VAL A 283 8.92 11.38 -5.50
CA VAL A 283 8.78 10.18 -6.32
C VAL A 283 7.31 9.80 -6.35
N PHE A 284 6.71 9.83 -7.55
CA PHE A 284 5.35 9.42 -7.79
C PHE A 284 5.33 7.97 -8.28
N THR A 285 4.43 7.17 -7.74
CA THR A 285 4.14 5.82 -8.23
C THR A 285 2.85 5.85 -9.01
N LEU A 286 2.88 5.36 -10.24
CA LEU A 286 1.76 5.28 -11.17
C LEU A 286 1.55 3.83 -11.59
N ASP A 287 0.31 3.47 -11.91
CA ASP A 287 0.05 2.22 -12.59
C ASP A 287 0.68 2.23 -13.99
N LYS A 288 0.96 1.05 -14.54
CA LYS A 288 1.51 0.90 -15.87
C LYS A 288 0.54 1.43 -16.93
N PHE A 289 1.01 2.32 -17.74
CA PHE A 289 0.30 2.80 -18.93
C PHE A 289 1.23 2.88 -20.14
N THR A 290 0.65 2.99 -21.31
CA THR A 290 1.35 3.24 -22.58
C THR A 290 0.77 4.48 -23.23
N ILE A 291 1.61 5.23 -23.91
CA ILE A 291 1.21 6.44 -24.63
C ILE A 291 1.10 6.09 -26.12
N PRO A 292 -0.07 6.26 -26.77
CA PRO A 292 -0.22 6.13 -28.20
C PRO A 292 0.74 7.06 -28.99
N ALA A 293 1.08 6.70 -30.22
CA ALA A 293 2.08 7.44 -30.98
C ALA A 293 1.69 8.90 -31.29
N ASP A 294 0.41 9.17 -31.36
CA ASP A 294 -0.20 10.49 -31.57
C ASP A 294 -0.40 11.31 -30.30
N LYS A 295 -0.07 10.75 -29.11
CA LYS A 295 -0.26 11.38 -27.81
C LYS A 295 1.05 11.57 -27.05
N VAL A 296 1.00 12.38 -26.01
CA VAL A 296 2.08 12.62 -25.06
C VAL A 296 1.54 12.66 -23.63
N LEU A 297 2.40 12.36 -22.66
CA LEU A 297 2.10 12.64 -21.27
C LEU A 297 2.58 14.05 -20.92
N VAL A 298 1.68 14.88 -20.45
CA VAL A 298 1.98 16.20 -19.89
C VAL A 298 1.93 16.08 -18.35
N VAL A 299 3.01 16.49 -17.70
CA VAL A 299 3.10 16.57 -16.25
C VAL A 299 3.08 18.05 -15.88
N GLU A 300 2.03 18.46 -15.16
CA GLU A 300 1.80 19.86 -14.78
C GLU A 300 1.98 20.01 -13.27
N LEU A 301 2.68 21.07 -12.89
CA LEU A 301 2.85 21.52 -11.51
C LEU A 301 2.14 22.87 -11.37
N ASN A 302 1.13 22.92 -10.53
CA ASN A 302 0.32 24.10 -10.31
C ASN A 302 0.67 24.78 -8.98
N GLU A 303 0.80 26.09 -9.03
CA GLU A 303 1.02 26.92 -7.85
C GLU A 303 -0.31 27.33 -7.23
N LYS A 304 -0.41 27.21 -5.92
CA LYS A 304 -1.58 27.65 -5.15
C LYS A 304 -1.71 29.16 -5.18
N SER A 305 -2.84 29.63 -5.69
CA SER A 305 -3.15 31.08 -5.76
C SER A 305 -2.10 31.94 -6.50
N GLY A 306 -1.26 31.30 -7.34
CA GLY A 306 -0.18 31.93 -8.11
C GLY A 306 -0.23 31.61 -9.58
N GLY A 307 0.70 32.18 -10.38
CA GLY A 307 0.78 31.99 -11.82
C GLY A 307 2.10 31.36 -12.32
N ARG A 308 2.94 30.84 -11.40
CA ARG A 308 4.26 30.27 -11.77
C ARG A 308 4.16 28.77 -12.09
N HIS A 309 3.08 28.37 -12.79
CA HIS A 309 2.88 26.98 -13.20
C HIS A 309 4.03 26.49 -14.08
N GLN A 310 4.33 25.21 -13.97
CA GLN A 310 5.35 24.54 -14.75
C GLN A 310 4.76 23.30 -15.40
N SER A 311 5.20 22.98 -16.59
CA SER A 311 4.84 21.72 -17.24
C SER A 311 5.99 21.19 -18.10
N PHE A 312 6.05 19.88 -18.23
CA PHE A 312 6.93 19.22 -19.18
C PHE A 312 6.22 18.04 -19.85
N ILE A 313 6.77 17.64 -20.97
CA ILE A 313 6.22 16.57 -21.82
C ILE A 313 7.11 15.34 -21.69
N VAL A 314 6.48 14.16 -21.58
CA VAL A 314 7.12 12.85 -21.62
C VAL A 314 6.54 12.08 -22.79
N GLU A 315 7.39 11.55 -23.65
CA GLU A 315 7.01 10.76 -24.79
C GLU A 315 7.00 9.26 -24.45
N ASN A 316 6.34 8.47 -25.31
CA ASN A 316 6.32 7.02 -25.12
C ASN A 316 7.71 6.39 -25.08
N GLU A 317 8.65 6.94 -25.85
CA GLU A 317 10.05 6.49 -25.91
C GLU A 317 10.74 6.63 -24.55
N ASP A 318 10.44 7.68 -23.79
CA ASP A 318 11.00 7.91 -22.46
C ASP A 318 10.49 6.88 -21.44
N ILE A 319 9.21 6.48 -21.57
CA ILE A 319 8.61 5.44 -20.72
C ILE A 319 9.19 4.07 -21.07
N VAL A 320 9.31 3.76 -22.35
CA VAL A 320 9.90 2.47 -22.80
C VAL A 320 11.35 2.33 -22.36
N ARG A 321 12.07 3.44 -22.24
CA ARG A 321 13.44 3.51 -21.70
C ARG A 321 13.51 3.58 -20.18
N ALA A 322 12.38 3.41 -19.47
CA ALA A 322 12.35 3.39 -18.02
C ALA A 322 13.33 2.34 -17.48
N ARG A 323 14.04 2.69 -16.41
CA ARG A 323 15.01 1.81 -15.81
C ARG A 323 14.33 0.73 -14.98
N VAL A 324 14.61 -0.54 -15.29
CA VAL A 324 14.10 -1.67 -14.52
C VAL A 324 14.80 -1.73 -13.16
N ILE A 325 14.03 -1.89 -12.09
CA ILE A 325 14.54 -2.10 -10.74
C ILE A 325 14.56 -3.61 -10.48
N ASN A 326 15.73 -4.23 -10.64
CA ASN A 326 15.89 -5.67 -10.44
C ASN A 326 16.33 -6.02 -9.02
N GLU A 327 17.04 -5.12 -8.35
CA GLU A 327 17.54 -5.29 -7.00
C GLU A 327 17.51 -3.96 -6.24
N LEU A 328 16.81 -3.95 -5.12
CA LEU A 328 16.91 -2.89 -4.13
C LEU A 328 18.17 -3.15 -3.30
N LYS A 329 19.25 -2.42 -3.55
CA LYS A 329 20.35 -2.35 -2.60
C LYS A 329 19.87 -1.55 -1.39
N VAL A 330 19.15 -2.23 -0.50
CA VAL A 330 18.77 -1.67 0.81
C VAL A 330 20.05 -1.60 1.64
N LYS A 331 20.64 -0.39 1.74
CA LYS A 331 21.68 -0.10 2.71
C LYS A 331 21.09 0.54 3.94
#